data_103740bca1eed1edc124ae17c9812b77
#
_entry.id   103740bca1eed1edc124ae17c9812b77
#
_cell.length_a   1.000
_cell.length_b   1.000
_cell.length_c   1.000
_cell.angle_alpha   90.00
_cell.angle_beta   90.00
_cell.angle_gamma   90.00
#
_symmetry.space_group_name_H-M   'P 1'
#
loop_
_entity.id
_entity.type
_entity.pdbx_description
1 polymer ?
#
loop_
_entity_poly.entity_id
_entity_poly.type
_entity_poly.pdbx_seq_one_letter_code
_entity_poly.pdbx_strand_id
1 'polypeptide(L)'
;MAGMPLAAAFETAAADPAIQPKPVQPPGTAPALPTASAQPAIQPVAPIRIALLLPTRSATLATAADAVRAGFMAGMERDGGGFKADVVATGDAPRDVLDAYARAAASSDVVVGPLARSAVAALVESGTVSKPTVVLSVPEGRLAIPRGVLVAGLSVEEEARQVADWAAREHPQGRALVLTGAAAWAQRAAGAFESRWSELGHTNQRFAVPSGEAGKAALEDLKQKLEIDPPDLLFAALDGAHLRLVRATAGAATLPCYGGGAAHPGRTPDPGATALDGVRLLDLPWMVRPDQPAVMVYPRPLNTEQPLDMDRLYALGIDAFRIARELALRGGAPFGLDGVTGRLDVTAGPGGQLTLQRREAAVVVRNGVFEPVDQDR
;
A
#
# COMPACT_ATOMS: atom_id res chain seq x y z
N MET A 1 33.80 60.32 18.84
CA MET A 1 35.17 60.48 18.37
C MET A 1 35.25 59.65 17.08
N ALA A 2 35.12 60.28 15.97
CA ALA A 2 36.18 60.83 15.14
C ALA A 2 37.17 59.74 14.73
N GLY A 3 37.43 59.45 13.54
CA GLY A 3 37.55 60.24 12.36
C GLY A 3 37.79 59.48 11.08
N MET A 4 37.52 60.14 10.15
CA MET A 4 37.55 60.14 8.71
C MET A 4 38.95 59.82 8.03
N PRO A 5 39.10 60.04 6.74
CA PRO A 5 39.39 59.08 5.69
C PRO A 5 40.78 59.38 5.05
N LEU A 6 41.21 58.59 4.09
CA LEU A 6 42.26 59.02 3.21
C LEU A 6 41.94 58.75 1.72
N ALA A 7 41.91 59.83 1.00
CA ALA A 7 41.74 59.94 -0.43
C ALA A 7 43.09 60.01 -1.16
N ALA A 8 43.08 59.73 -2.44
CA ALA A 8 43.81 60.28 -3.58
C ALA A 8 45.22 59.78 -3.85
N ALA A 9 45.46 59.37 -5.10
CA ALA A 9 46.36 60.04 -5.97
C ALA A 9 46.13 59.63 -7.45
N PHE A 10 45.82 60.63 -8.24
CA PHE A 10 45.89 60.61 -9.71
C PHE A 10 47.36 60.76 -10.13
N GLU A 11 47.76 60.00 -11.12
CA GLU A 11 48.92 60.34 -11.88
C GLU A 11 48.68 60.18 -13.38
N THR A 12 48.72 61.28 -14.06
CA THR A 12 48.66 61.47 -15.51
C THR A 12 50.02 61.21 -16.14
N ALA A 13 50.05 60.41 -17.18
CA ALA A 13 51.21 60.32 -18.07
C ALA A 13 50.82 60.40 -19.55
N ALA A 14 51.25 61.44 -20.13
CA ALA A 14 51.64 61.82 -21.48
C ALA A 14 51.21 61.01 -22.71
N ALA A 15 50.62 61.75 -23.65
CA ALA A 15 50.38 61.40 -25.06
C ALA A 15 51.68 61.27 -25.87
N ASP A 16 51.70 60.31 -26.79
CA ASP A 16 52.66 60.29 -27.92
C ASP A 16 52.02 59.66 -29.19
N PRO A 17 52.55 59.78 -30.41
CA PRO A 17 51.86 60.50 -31.48
C PRO A 17 51.25 59.60 -32.54
N ALA A 18 50.45 60.23 -33.39
CA ALA A 18 49.64 59.74 -34.49
C ALA A 18 50.36 58.76 -35.44
N ILE A 19 49.78 57.57 -35.60
CA ILE A 19 50.03 56.64 -36.70
C ILE A 19 48.84 56.74 -37.69
N GLN A 20 49.17 57.11 -38.95
CA GLN A 20 48.21 57.20 -40.05
C GLN A 20 47.59 55.82 -40.42
N PRO A 21 46.30 55.72 -40.71
CA PRO A 21 45.69 54.45 -41.12
C PRO A 21 46.06 54.10 -42.58
N LYS A 22 46.51 52.85 -42.77
CA LYS A 22 46.59 52.19 -44.07
C LYS A 22 45.20 51.90 -44.61
N PRO A 23 44.95 51.97 -45.93
CA PRO A 23 43.63 51.65 -46.52
C PRO A 23 43.35 50.16 -46.37
N VAL A 24 42.18 49.86 -45.79
CA VAL A 24 41.65 48.52 -45.62
C VAL A 24 41.02 48.10 -46.94
N GLN A 25 41.51 46.97 -47.50
CA GLN A 25 40.83 46.25 -48.59
C GLN A 25 39.50 45.61 -48.05
N PRO A 26 38.46 45.58 -48.85
CA PRO A 26 37.18 44.90 -48.43
C PRO A 26 37.45 43.43 -48.24
N PRO A 27 36.83 42.80 -47.17
CA PRO A 27 37.00 41.40 -46.89
C PRO A 27 36.33 40.57 -47.99
N GLY A 28 37.05 39.57 -48.50
CA GLY A 28 36.57 38.56 -49.41
C GLY A 28 35.43 37.79 -48.75
N THR A 29 34.47 37.42 -49.55
CA THR A 29 33.29 36.61 -49.20
C THR A 29 33.72 35.39 -48.38
N ALA A 30 33.37 35.35 -47.07
CA ALA A 30 33.57 34.18 -46.23
C ALA A 30 32.74 33.00 -46.76
N PRO A 31 33.25 31.76 -46.79
CA PRO A 31 32.46 30.60 -47.13
C PRO A 31 31.30 30.45 -46.13
N ALA A 32 30.10 30.23 -46.66
CA ALA A 32 28.93 29.99 -45.86
C ALA A 32 29.15 28.80 -44.91
N LEU A 33 28.98 29.02 -43.59
CA LEU A 33 28.97 27.96 -42.60
C LEU A 33 27.91 26.95 -43.01
N PRO A 34 28.16 25.62 -42.91
CA PRO A 34 27.17 24.63 -43.19
C PRO A 34 25.99 24.84 -42.23
N THR A 35 24.82 25.00 -42.81
CA THR A 35 23.53 25.07 -42.11
C THR A 35 23.48 23.90 -41.12
N ALA A 36 23.40 24.19 -39.83
CA ALA A 36 23.24 23.16 -38.79
C ALA A 36 22.06 22.25 -39.22
N SER A 37 22.40 20.99 -39.45
CA SER A 37 21.38 19.96 -39.67
C SER A 37 20.35 20.06 -38.55
N ALA A 38 19.10 20.30 -38.90
CA ALA A 38 18.01 20.31 -37.96
C ALA A 38 18.07 18.98 -37.15
N GLN A 39 18.32 19.09 -35.86
CA GLN A 39 18.18 17.94 -34.96
C GLN A 39 16.81 17.38 -35.19
N PRO A 40 16.67 16.04 -35.37
CA PRO A 40 15.34 15.45 -35.49
C PRO A 40 14.53 15.87 -34.26
N ALA A 41 13.41 16.53 -34.49
CA ALA A 41 12.48 16.94 -33.46
C ALA A 41 12.11 15.66 -32.69
N ILE A 42 12.42 15.60 -31.39
CA ILE A 42 12.00 14.53 -30.50
C ILE A 42 10.48 14.57 -30.53
N GLN A 43 9.86 13.62 -31.28
CA GLN A 43 8.41 13.51 -31.26
C GLN A 43 8.01 13.16 -29.83
N PRO A 44 7.07 13.88 -29.23
CA PRO A 44 6.60 13.56 -27.90
C PRO A 44 5.99 12.15 -27.93
N VAL A 45 6.59 11.24 -27.16
CA VAL A 45 6.03 9.89 -26.97
C VAL A 45 4.65 10.08 -26.34
N ALA A 46 3.61 9.47 -26.96
CA ALA A 46 2.27 9.55 -26.41
C ALA A 46 2.25 8.99 -24.97
N PRO A 47 1.59 9.67 -24.03
CA PRO A 47 1.55 9.19 -22.65
C PRO A 47 0.80 7.87 -22.54
N ILE A 48 1.30 6.97 -21.68
CA ILE A 48 0.61 5.71 -21.33
C ILE A 48 -0.66 6.06 -20.56
N ARG A 49 -1.78 5.48 -20.95
CA ARG A 49 -3.10 5.77 -20.39
C ARG A 49 -3.51 4.69 -19.40
N ILE A 50 -3.86 5.09 -18.19
CA ILE A 50 -4.40 4.22 -17.15
C ILE A 50 -5.86 4.61 -16.91
N ALA A 51 -6.77 3.64 -16.95
CA ALA A 51 -8.14 3.84 -16.50
C ALA A 51 -8.28 3.38 -15.06
N LEU A 52 -8.72 4.26 -14.16
CA LEU A 52 -9.01 3.95 -12.76
C LEU A 52 -10.51 3.72 -12.58
N LEU A 53 -10.91 2.45 -12.52
CA LEU A 53 -12.30 1.99 -12.46
C LEU A 53 -12.75 1.84 -11.00
N LEU A 54 -13.57 2.77 -10.51
CA LEU A 54 -13.97 2.83 -9.10
C LEU A 54 -15.49 2.99 -8.91
N PRO A 55 -16.07 2.40 -7.85
CA PRO A 55 -17.50 2.47 -7.53
C PRO A 55 -17.89 3.82 -6.89
N THR A 56 -17.58 4.94 -7.56
CA THR A 56 -17.86 6.28 -7.04
C THR A 56 -19.35 6.63 -7.03
N ARG A 57 -20.18 5.84 -7.73
CA ARG A 57 -21.66 5.97 -7.70
C ARG A 57 -22.32 4.99 -6.72
N SER A 58 -21.55 4.18 -6.00
CA SER A 58 -22.05 3.30 -4.95
C SER A 58 -22.44 4.08 -3.70
N ALA A 59 -23.60 3.80 -3.14
CA ALA A 59 -24.01 4.41 -1.87
C ALA A 59 -23.16 3.93 -0.67
N THR A 60 -22.58 2.73 -0.75
CA THR A 60 -21.82 2.10 0.34
C THR A 60 -20.31 2.19 0.17
N LEU A 61 -19.82 2.27 -1.06
CA LEU A 61 -18.39 2.21 -1.37
C LEU A 61 -17.80 3.53 -1.85
N ALA A 62 -18.58 4.60 -2.02
CA ALA A 62 -18.09 5.89 -2.54
C ALA A 62 -16.93 6.45 -1.68
N THR A 63 -17.03 6.42 -0.35
CA THR A 63 -15.96 6.88 0.55
C THR A 63 -14.69 6.04 0.39
N ALA A 64 -14.83 4.71 0.27
CA ALA A 64 -13.71 3.82 0.00
C ALA A 64 -13.07 4.08 -1.37
N ALA A 65 -13.90 4.29 -2.39
CA ALA A 65 -13.46 4.66 -3.74
C ALA A 65 -12.70 5.99 -3.75
N ASP A 66 -13.15 6.98 -2.99
CA ASP A 66 -12.48 8.28 -2.86
C ASP A 66 -11.13 8.16 -2.16
N ALA A 67 -11.00 7.33 -1.14
CA ALA A 67 -9.73 7.06 -0.47
C ALA A 67 -8.71 6.42 -1.44
N VAL A 68 -9.13 5.39 -2.18
CA VAL A 68 -8.29 4.75 -3.22
C VAL A 68 -7.90 5.75 -4.30
N ARG A 69 -8.86 6.55 -4.79
CA ARG A 69 -8.61 7.57 -5.81
C ARG A 69 -7.57 8.59 -5.33
N ALA A 70 -7.72 9.09 -4.12
CA ALA A 70 -6.79 10.06 -3.54
C ALA A 70 -5.37 9.50 -3.44
N GLY A 71 -5.21 8.27 -2.98
CA GLY A 71 -3.92 7.59 -2.92
C GLY A 71 -3.32 7.34 -4.30
N PHE A 72 -4.13 6.89 -5.26
CA PHE A 72 -3.71 6.69 -6.65
C PHE A 72 -3.19 7.99 -7.27
N MET A 73 -3.90 9.10 -7.06
CA MET A 73 -3.49 10.39 -7.57
C MET A 73 -2.22 10.91 -6.89
N ALA A 74 -2.03 10.65 -5.59
CA ALA A 74 -0.77 10.97 -4.90
C ALA A 74 0.42 10.19 -5.48
N GLY A 75 0.23 8.89 -5.79
CA GLY A 75 1.22 8.08 -6.50
C GLY A 75 1.53 8.63 -7.89
N MET A 76 0.49 9.01 -8.63
CA MET A 76 0.62 9.58 -9.97
C MET A 76 1.30 10.95 -9.97
N GLU A 77 0.98 11.82 -9.02
CA GLU A 77 1.61 13.14 -8.90
C GLU A 77 3.12 13.02 -8.71
N ARG A 78 3.54 12.06 -7.92
CA ARG A 78 4.96 11.82 -7.64
C ARG A 78 5.70 11.14 -8.80
N ASP A 79 5.16 10.03 -9.31
CA ASP A 79 5.89 9.10 -10.18
C ASP A 79 5.27 8.98 -11.59
N GLY A 80 4.28 9.84 -11.91
CA GLY A 80 3.44 9.72 -13.12
C GLY A 80 4.01 10.34 -14.39
N GLY A 81 5.30 10.68 -14.44
CA GLY A 81 5.92 11.21 -15.66
C GLY A 81 5.70 10.28 -16.86
N GLY A 82 5.08 10.80 -17.93
CA GLY A 82 4.73 10.00 -19.12
C GLY A 82 3.44 9.19 -19.02
N PHE A 83 2.65 9.36 -17.95
CA PHE A 83 1.37 8.69 -17.74
C PHE A 83 0.21 9.68 -17.70
N LYS A 84 -0.98 9.20 -18.06
CA LYS A 84 -2.26 9.90 -17.84
C LYS A 84 -3.25 8.91 -17.22
N ALA A 85 -4.04 9.40 -16.27
CA ALA A 85 -5.09 8.60 -15.64
C ALA A 85 -6.47 9.24 -15.88
N ASP A 86 -7.42 8.39 -16.26
CA ASP A 86 -8.83 8.73 -16.39
C ASP A 86 -9.62 7.94 -15.36
N VAL A 87 -10.42 8.64 -14.52
CA VAL A 87 -11.29 7.99 -13.53
C VAL A 87 -12.60 7.59 -14.20
N VAL A 88 -12.90 6.29 -14.14
CA VAL A 88 -14.14 5.71 -14.70
C VAL A 88 -15.06 5.31 -13.55
N ALA A 89 -16.18 6.02 -13.41
CA ALA A 89 -17.15 5.78 -12.35
C ALA A 89 -18.02 4.56 -12.65
N THR A 90 -18.19 3.68 -11.64
CA THR A 90 -19.16 2.58 -11.66
C THR A 90 -20.15 2.70 -10.51
N GLY A 91 -21.27 2.00 -10.62
CA GLY A 91 -22.16 1.65 -9.52
C GLY A 91 -21.86 0.25 -8.98
N ASP A 92 -22.85 -0.36 -8.33
CA ASP A 92 -22.72 -1.67 -7.67
C ASP A 92 -23.14 -2.84 -8.56
N ALA A 93 -23.93 -2.60 -9.62
CA ALA A 93 -24.43 -3.66 -10.49
C ALA A 93 -23.30 -4.27 -11.34
N PRO A 94 -23.19 -5.61 -11.41
CA PRO A 94 -22.15 -6.28 -12.21
C PRO A 94 -22.12 -5.82 -13.67
N ARG A 95 -23.29 -5.64 -14.31
CA ARG A 95 -23.38 -5.17 -15.70
C ARG A 95 -22.79 -3.77 -15.87
N ASP A 96 -23.04 -2.85 -14.94
CA ASP A 96 -22.47 -1.49 -14.98
C ASP A 96 -20.94 -1.52 -14.92
N VAL A 97 -20.38 -2.43 -14.10
CA VAL A 97 -18.93 -2.65 -14.01
C VAL A 97 -18.36 -3.19 -15.32
N LEU A 98 -19.01 -4.20 -15.94
CA LEU A 98 -18.54 -4.79 -17.20
C LEU A 98 -18.61 -3.79 -18.35
N ASP A 99 -19.72 -3.02 -18.48
CA ASP A 99 -19.86 -1.99 -19.49
C ASP A 99 -18.83 -0.85 -19.31
N ALA A 100 -18.56 -0.47 -18.06
CA ALA A 100 -17.53 0.51 -17.74
C ALA A 100 -16.11 -0.02 -18.03
N TYR A 101 -15.84 -1.28 -17.71
CA TYR A 101 -14.57 -1.92 -18.05
C TYR A 101 -14.33 -1.97 -19.57
N ALA A 102 -15.34 -2.34 -20.36
CA ALA A 102 -15.23 -2.37 -21.81
C ALA A 102 -14.86 -1.01 -22.40
N ARG A 103 -15.51 0.09 -21.91
CA ARG A 103 -15.18 1.45 -22.33
C ARG A 103 -13.77 1.86 -21.89
N ALA A 104 -13.39 1.55 -20.65
CA ALA A 104 -12.07 1.82 -20.12
C ALA A 104 -10.97 1.12 -20.93
N ALA A 105 -11.13 -0.18 -21.19
CA ALA A 105 -10.18 -0.98 -21.94
C ALA A 105 -10.01 -0.52 -23.41
N ALA A 106 -11.06 0.04 -24.02
CA ALA A 106 -10.99 0.55 -25.39
C ALA A 106 -10.09 1.80 -25.51
N SER A 107 -9.91 2.58 -24.44
CA SER A 107 -9.23 3.90 -24.47
C SER A 107 -7.97 3.96 -23.59
N SER A 108 -7.60 2.86 -22.92
CA SER A 108 -6.43 2.82 -22.02
C SER A 108 -5.50 1.65 -22.33
N ASP A 109 -4.29 1.74 -21.82
CA ASP A 109 -3.25 0.69 -21.94
C ASP A 109 -3.30 -0.27 -20.75
N VAL A 110 -3.69 0.22 -19.58
CA VAL A 110 -3.85 -0.53 -18.32
C VAL A 110 -5.15 -0.12 -17.65
N VAL A 111 -5.83 -1.06 -17.02
CA VAL A 111 -7.01 -0.80 -16.16
C VAL A 111 -6.66 -1.10 -14.71
N VAL A 112 -7.01 -0.20 -13.79
CA VAL A 112 -6.90 -0.37 -12.34
C VAL A 112 -8.30 -0.39 -11.75
N GLY A 113 -8.65 -1.41 -11.00
CA GLY A 113 -10.01 -1.69 -10.53
C GLY A 113 -10.59 -2.92 -11.22
N PRO A 114 -11.79 -3.33 -10.82
CA PRO A 114 -12.66 -2.73 -9.81
C PRO A 114 -12.20 -2.93 -8.35
N LEU A 115 -12.88 -2.24 -7.42
CA LEU A 115 -12.61 -2.30 -5.99
C LEU A 115 -13.48 -3.31 -5.26
N ALA A 116 -14.77 -3.45 -5.60
CA ALA A 116 -15.69 -4.36 -4.91
C ALA A 116 -15.39 -5.82 -5.24
N ARG A 117 -15.40 -6.71 -4.24
CA ARG A 117 -15.11 -8.15 -4.39
C ARG A 117 -16.05 -8.84 -5.40
N SER A 118 -17.34 -8.53 -5.35
CA SER A 118 -18.36 -9.02 -6.29
C SER A 118 -18.12 -8.52 -7.72
N ALA A 119 -17.67 -7.26 -7.86
CA ALA A 119 -17.34 -6.68 -9.15
C ALA A 119 -16.09 -7.33 -9.77
N VAL A 120 -15.09 -7.65 -8.93
CA VAL A 120 -13.90 -8.42 -9.37
C VAL A 120 -14.31 -9.81 -9.81
N ALA A 121 -15.18 -10.51 -9.04
CA ALA A 121 -15.68 -11.82 -9.40
C ALA A 121 -16.42 -11.78 -10.75
N ALA A 122 -17.34 -10.83 -10.94
CA ALA A 122 -18.06 -10.66 -12.20
C ALA A 122 -17.12 -10.40 -13.40
N LEU A 123 -16.09 -9.57 -13.21
CA LEU A 123 -15.10 -9.30 -14.26
C LEU A 123 -14.30 -10.55 -14.63
N VAL A 124 -13.83 -11.31 -13.64
CA VAL A 124 -13.08 -12.54 -13.84
C VAL A 124 -13.92 -13.60 -14.55
N GLU A 125 -15.18 -13.79 -14.12
CA GLU A 125 -16.11 -14.78 -14.71
C GLU A 125 -16.58 -14.39 -16.11
N SER A 126 -16.58 -13.11 -16.45
CA SER A 126 -17.01 -12.65 -17.78
C SER A 126 -16.12 -13.10 -18.92
N GLY A 127 -14.86 -13.42 -18.64
CA GLY A 127 -13.85 -13.75 -19.66
C GLY A 127 -13.52 -12.59 -20.62
N THR A 128 -13.93 -11.35 -20.34
CA THR A 128 -13.80 -10.20 -21.24
C THR A 128 -12.55 -9.34 -20.99
N VAL A 129 -11.65 -9.78 -20.10
CA VAL A 129 -10.43 -9.04 -19.80
C VAL A 129 -9.52 -8.99 -21.03
N SER A 130 -9.31 -7.77 -21.55
CA SER A 130 -8.58 -7.54 -22.81
C SER A 130 -7.32 -6.67 -22.64
N LYS A 131 -7.14 -6.06 -21.47
CA LYS A 131 -5.97 -5.23 -21.12
C LYS A 131 -5.34 -5.71 -19.83
N PRO A 132 -4.05 -5.45 -19.59
CA PRO A 132 -3.46 -5.62 -18.26
C PRO A 132 -4.32 -4.92 -17.22
N THR A 133 -4.77 -5.68 -16.21
CA THR A 133 -5.76 -5.20 -15.24
C THR A 133 -5.29 -5.49 -13.83
N VAL A 134 -5.23 -4.45 -12.98
CA VAL A 134 -4.90 -4.55 -11.56
C VAL A 134 -6.20 -4.45 -10.77
N VAL A 135 -6.72 -5.56 -10.25
CA VAL A 135 -7.94 -5.54 -9.43
C VAL A 135 -7.60 -5.25 -7.97
N LEU A 136 -8.46 -4.46 -7.31
CA LEU A 136 -8.19 -3.87 -5.99
C LEU A 136 -8.79 -4.64 -4.83
N SER A 137 -9.34 -5.83 -5.10
CA SER A 137 -9.80 -6.78 -4.08
C SER A 137 -9.56 -8.20 -4.53
N VAL A 138 -9.52 -9.11 -3.57
CA VAL A 138 -9.61 -10.55 -3.83
C VAL A 138 -11.06 -10.87 -4.22
N PRO A 139 -11.33 -11.58 -5.34
CA PRO A 139 -12.67 -11.91 -5.75
C PRO A 139 -13.40 -12.76 -4.72
N GLU A 140 -14.73 -12.74 -4.74
CA GLU A 140 -15.54 -13.68 -3.98
C GLU A 140 -15.43 -15.09 -4.58
N GLY A 141 -15.41 -16.10 -3.73
CA GLY A 141 -15.28 -17.50 -4.17
C GLY A 141 -13.84 -17.91 -4.51
N ARG A 142 -13.72 -19.12 -5.05
CA ARG A 142 -12.44 -19.68 -5.54
C ARG A 142 -12.43 -19.63 -7.07
N LEU A 143 -12.08 -18.49 -7.62
CA LEU A 143 -12.05 -18.27 -9.06
C LEU A 143 -10.62 -18.42 -9.60
N ALA A 144 -10.51 -19.02 -10.79
CA ALA A 144 -9.26 -19.00 -11.53
C ALA A 144 -9.04 -17.61 -12.10
N ILE A 145 -7.95 -16.96 -11.68
CA ILE A 145 -7.61 -15.63 -12.17
C ILE A 145 -7.05 -15.72 -13.58
N PRO A 146 -7.65 -15.05 -14.58
CA PRO A 146 -7.19 -15.14 -15.95
C PRO A 146 -5.86 -14.40 -16.16
N ARG A 147 -5.18 -14.73 -17.27
CA ARG A 147 -4.02 -13.96 -17.71
C ARG A 147 -4.40 -12.49 -17.89
N GLY A 148 -3.46 -11.58 -17.59
CA GLY A 148 -3.69 -10.16 -17.69
C GLY A 148 -4.39 -9.55 -16.47
N VAL A 149 -4.86 -10.33 -15.51
CA VAL A 149 -5.36 -9.84 -14.22
C VAL A 149 -4.33 -10.07 -13.13
N LEU A 150 -3.98 -9.01 -12.41
CA LEU A 150 -3.17 -9.03 -11.20
C LEU A 150 -4.03 -8.60 -10.00
N VAL A 151 -4.13 -9.45 -8.99
CA VAL A 151 -4.89 -9.15 -7.76
C VAL A 151 -3.97 -8.41 -6.80
N ALA A 152 -4.24 -7.12 -6.56
CA ALA A 152 -3.47 -6.26 -5.67
C ALA A 152 -4.20 -5.91 -4.37
N GLY A 153 -5.44 -6.38 -4.20
CA GLY A 153 -6.26 -6.10 -3.03
C GLY A 153 -5.61 -6.51 -1.70
N LEU A 154 -6.02 -5.83 -0.63
CA LEU A 154 -5.67 -6.22 0.73
C LEU A 154 -6.49 -7.45 1.14
N SER A 155 -5.88 -8.40 1.83
CA SER A 155 -6.52 -9.65 2.25
C SER A 155 -6.21 -9.96 3.70
N VAL A 156 -7.24 -9.95 4.54
CA VAL A 156 -7.13 -10.35 5.95
C VAL A 156 -6.73 -11.82 6.09
N GLU A 157 -7.04 -12.64 5.07
CA GLU A 157 -6.68 -14.05 5.03
C GLU A 157 -5.17 -14.23 4.77
N GLU A 158 -4.60 -13.41 3.87
CA GLU A 158 -3.16 -13.46 3.58
C GLU A 158 -2.34 -12.90 4.75
N GLU A 159 -2.80 -11.78 5.32
CA GLU A 159 -2.24 -11.21 6.54
C GLU A 159 -2.21 -12.26 7.68
N ALA A 160 -3.33 -12.96 7.91
CA ALA A 160 -3.41 -13.98 8.95
C ALA A 160 -2.47 -15.18 8.68
N ARG A 161 -2.25 -15.59 7.43
CA ARG A 161 -1.24 -16.62 7.07
C ARG A 161 0.18 -16.14 7.38
N GLN A 162 0.52 -14.88 7.06
CA GLN A 162 1.83 -14.31 7.38
C GLN A 162 2.04 -14.23 8.90
N VAL A 163 0.99 -13.90 9.66
CA VAL A 163 1.04 -13.94 11.12
C VAL A 163 1.30 -15.37 11.62
N ALA A 164 0.66 -16.38 11.04
CA ALA A 164 0.90 -17.78 11.40
C ALA A 164 2.34 -18.20 11.09
N ASP A 165 2.89 -17.82 9.93
CA ASP A 165 4.28 -18.08 9.57
C ASP A 165 5.26 -17.39 10.55
N TRP A 166 4.98 -16.18 10.98
CA TRP A 166 5.77 -15.47 11.96
C TRP A 166 5.72 -16.14 13.33
N ALA A 167 4.51 -16.41 13.83
CA ALA A 167 4.30 -17.03 15.12
C ALA A 167 4.94 -18.44 15.20
N ALA A 168 4.89 -19.22 14.10
CA ALA A 168 5.51 -20.55 14.05
C ALA A 168 7.05 -20.51 14.15
N ARG A 169 7.67 -19.47 13.59
CA ARG A 169 9.13 -19.28 13.76
C ARG A 169 9.51 -18.99 15.20
N GLU A 170 8.73 -18.16 15.90
CA GLU A 170 8.98 -17.82 17.31
C GLU A 170 8.55 -18.95 18.27
N HIS A 171 7.58 -19.80 17.87
CA HIS A 171 7.02 -20.88 18.68
C HIS A 171 6.97 -22.21 17.90
N PRO A 172 8.12 -22.87 17.64
CA PRO A 172 8.19 -24.04 16.75
C PRO A 172 7.37 -25.26 17.20
N GLN A 173 6.90 -25.29 18.44
CA GLN A 173 6.05 -26.35 19.00
C GLN A 173 4.83 -25.76 19.71
N GLY A 174 4.49 -24.49 19.41
CA GLY A 174 3.46 -23.75 20.10
C GLY A 174 2.05 -24.27 19.80
N ARG A 175 1.20 -24.22 20.84
CA ARG A 175 -0.24 -24.41 20.75
C ARG A 175 -0.94 -23.06 20.79
N ALA A 176 -1.72 -22.74 19.76
CA ALA A 176 -2.37 -21.45 19.64
C ALA A 176 -3.81 -21.45 20.16
N LEU A 177 -4.22 -20.39 20.84
CA LEU A 177 -5.62 -20.05 21.05
C LEU A 177 -6.03 -18.94 20.09
N VAL A 178 -6.95 -19.26 19.18
CA VAL A 178 -7.43 -18.34 18.14
C VAL A 178 -8.67 -17.63 18.64
N LEU A 179 -8.51 -16.33 18.96
CA LEU A 179 -9.59 -15.47 19.43
C LEU A 179 -10.29 -14.83 18.22
N THR A 180 -11.62 -14.94 18.13
CA THR A 180 -12.34 -14.41 16.98
C THR A 180 -13.64 -13.70 17.39
N GLY A 181 -13.87 -12.53 16.77
CA GLY A 181 -15.13 -11.82 16.84
C GLY A 181 -16.21 -12.42 15.92
N ALA A 182 -17.43 -11.88 15.98
CA ALA A 182 -18.55 -12.33 15.15
C ALA A 182 -18.49 -11.80 13.71
N ALA A 183 -17.71 -10.75 13.43
CA ALA A 183 -17.63 -10.14 12.11
C ALA A 183 -17.09 -11.10 11.05
N ALA A 184 -17.62 -11.04 9.84
CA ALA A 184 -17.25 -11.95 8.75
C ALA A 184 -15.73 -11.91 8.43
N TRP A 185 -15.11 -10.74 8.50
CA TRP A 185 -13.66 -10.60 8.30
C TRP A 185 -12.86 -11.33 9.40
N ALA A 186 -13.32 -11.26 10.68
CA ALA A 186 -12.66 -11.93 11.80
C ALA A 186 -12.73 -13.46 11.65
N GLN A 187 -13.88 -13.99 11.20
CA GLN A 187 -14.02 -15.43 10.92
C GLN A 187 -13.10 -15.89 9.78
N ARG A 188 -12.94 -15.08 8.73
CA ARG A 188 -12.03 -15.41 7.62
C ARG A 188 -10.56 -15.37 8.05
N ALA A 189 -10.16 -14.33 8.80
CA ALA A 189 -8.82 -14.23 9.35
C ALA A 189 -8.49 -15.39 10.28
N ALA A 190 -9.41 -15.73 11.22
CA ALA A 190 -9.24 -16.87 12.12
C ALA A 190 -9.08 -18.19 11.33
N GLY A 191 -9.95 -18.44 10.35
CA GLY A 191 -9.87 -19.64 9.53
C GLY A 191 -8.60 -19.76 8.70
N ALA A 192 -8.08 -18.63 8.18
CA ALA A 192 -6.84 -18.59 7.42
C ALA A 192 -5.62 -18.86 8.32
N PHE A 193 -5.58 -18.27 9.51
CA PHE A 193 -4.55 -18.56 10.51
C PHE A 193 -4.58 -20.04 10.90
N GLU A 194 -5.72 -20.58 11.29
CA GLU A 194 -5.87 -21.98 11.71
C GLU A 194 -5.43 -22.97 10.63
N SER A 195 -5.85 -22.73 9.37
CA SER A 195 -5.43 -23.58 8.26
C SER A 195 -3.92 -23.54 8.09
N ARG A 196 -3.31 -22.33 8.08
CA ARG A 196 -1.87 -22.19 7.91
C ARG A 196 -1.08 -22.76 9.10
N TRP A 197 -1.56 -22.52 10.33
CA TRP A 197 -0.97 -23.05 11.55
C TRP A 197 -0.94 -24.58 11.56
N SER A 198 -2.05 -25.19 11.12
CA SER A 198 -2.17 -26.66 10.99
C SER A 198 -1.29 -27.22 9.86
N GLU A 199 -1.16 -26.53 8.73
CA GLU A 199 -0.24 -26.89 7.63
C GLU A 199 1.22 -26.91 8.10
N LEU A 200 1.58 -26.04 9.06
CA LEU A 200 2.90 -25.98 9.68
C LEU A 200 3.11 -27.07 10.76
N GLY A 201 2.10 -27.91 11.02
CA GLY A 201 2.18 -29.03 11.96
C GLY A 201 1.78 -28.68 13.41
N HIS A 202 1.21 -27.52 13.63
CA HIS A 202 0.82 -27.05 14.96
C HIS A 202 -0.65 -27.30 15.28
N THR A 203 -0.98 -27.32 16.59
CA THR A 203 -2.36 -27.45 17.07
C THR A 203 -2.93 -26.09 17.48
N ASN A 204 -4.23 -25.92 17.33
CA ASN A 204 -4.94 -24.72 17.75
C ASN A 204 -6.31 -25.05 18.34
N GLN A 205 -6.86 -24.11 19.08
CA GLN A 205 -8.23 -24.10 19.53
C GLN A 205 -8.84 -22.74 19.24
N ARG A 206 -10.11 -22.71 18.83
CA ARG A 206 -10.84 -21.47 18.59
C ARG A 206 -11.62 -21.08 19.83
N PHE A 207 -11.64 -19.77 20.11
CA PHE A 207 -12.43 -19.16 21.17
C PHE A 207 -13.16 -17.91 20.64
N ALA A 208 -14.49 -17.88 20.80
CA ALA A 208 -15.29 -16.75 20.37
C ALA A 208 -15.31 -15.64 21.42
N VAL A 209 -15.09 -14.40 20.99
CA VAL A 209 -15.17 -13.19 21.81
C VAL A 209 -16.27 -12.29 21.22
N PRO A 210 -17.54 -12.53 21.52
CA PRO A 210 -18.64 -11.70 21.04
C PRO A 210 -18.62 -10.32 21.70
N SER A 211 -19.37 -9.37 21.14
CA SER A 211 -19.55 -8.03 21.70
C SER A 211 -20.66 -7.98 22.75
N GLY A 212 -20.69 -6.91 23.57
CA GLY A 212 -21.76 -6.64 24.52
C GLY A 212 -21.76 -7.58 25.74
N GLU A 213 -22.92 -7.88 26.31
CA GLU A 213 -23.06 -8.69 27.54
C GLU A 213 -22.53 -10.13 27.33
N ALA A 214 -22.77 -10.73 26.16
CA ALA A 214 -22.20 -12.04 25.84
C ALA A 214 -20.67 -12.01 25.84
N GLY A 215 -20.06 -10.87 25.48
CA GLY A 215 -18.62 -10.70 25.55
C GLY A 215 -18.07 -10.69 26.97
N LYS A 216 -18.78 -10.09 27.93
CA LYS A 216 -18.37 -10.12 29.34
C LYS A 216 -18.32 -11.54 29.89
N ALA A 217 -19.37 -12.34 29.61
CA ALA A 217 -19.41 -13.75 30.01
C ALA A 217 -18.25 -14.53 29.34
N ALA A 218 -18.03 -14.31 28.05
CA ALA A 218 -16.94 -14.95 27.33
C ALA A 218 -15.56 -14.59 27.89
N LEU A 219 -15.33 -13.38 28.41
CA LEU A 219 -14.06 -13.00 29.03
C LEU A 219 -13.82 -13.74 30.35
N GLU A 220 -14.86 -14.00 31.15
CA GLU A 220 -14.73 -14.84 32.34
C GLU A 220 -14.45 -16.31 31.97
N ASP A 221 -15.12 -16.83 30.96
CA ASP A 221 -14.84 -18.19 30.43
C ASP A 221 -13.40 -18.28 29.88
N LEU A 222 -12.92 -17.21 29.20
CA LEU A 222 -11.56 -17.14 28.72
C LEU A 222 -10.55 -17.19 29.87
N LYS A 223 -10.81 -16.41 30.94
CA LYS A 223 -9.96 -16.42 32.13
C LYS A 223 -9.84 -17.80 32.73
N GLN A 224 -10.97 -18.49 32.94
CA GLN A 224 -11.00 -19.85 33.45
C GLN A 224 -10.24 -20.82 32.54
N LYS A 225 -10.41 -20.68 31.21
CA LYS A 225 -9.70 -21.50 30.22
C LYS A 225 -8.18 -21.29 30.30
N LEU A 226 -7.71 -20.04 30.40
CA LEU A 226 -6.29 -19.72 30.50
C LEU A 226 -5.65 -20.22 31.80
N GLU A 227 -6.44 -20.32 32.88
CA GLU A 227 -5.98 -20.87 34.16
C GLU A 227 -5.87 -22.41 34.12
N ILE A 228 -6.81 -23.09 33.46
CA ILE A 228 -6.87 -24.57 33.41
C ILE A 228 -5.95 -25.15 32.34
N ASP A 229 -5.93 -24.55 31.15
CA ASP A 229 -5.24 -25.08 29.96
C ASP A 229 -4.60 -23.91 29.16
N PRO A 230 -3.51 -23.30 29.69
CA PRO A 230 -2.88 -22.16 29.05
C PRO A 230 -2.28 -22.53 27.68
N PRO A 231 -2.58 -21.77 26.61
CA PRO A 231 -1.92 -21.91 25.32
C PRO A 231 -0.50 -21.32 25.37
N ASP A 232 0.33 -21.60 24.37
CA ASP A 232 1.65 -21.00 24.26
C ASP A 232 1.57 -19.59 23.65
N LEU A 233 0.53 -19.32 22.87
CA LEU A 233 0.29 -18.00 22.25
C LEU A 233 -1.20 -17.76 21.95
N LEU A 234 -1.53 -16.47 21.74
CA LEU A 234 -2.83 -16.01 21.28
C LEU A 234 -2.70 -15.48 19.85
N PHE A 235 -3.63 -15.86 18.98
CA PHE A 235 -3.88 -15.12 17.73
C PHE A 235 -5.22 -14.37 17.85
N ALA A 236 -5.21 -13.05 17.62
CA ALA A 236 -6.37 -12.19 17.78
C ALA A 236 -6.92 -11.74 16.42
N ALA A 237 -7.94 -12.43 15.93
CA ALA A 237 -8.81 -11.94 14.85
C ALA A 237 -9.89 -11.02 15.45
N LEU A 238 -9.44 -9.91 16.05
CA LEU A 238 -10.22 -8.93 16.81
C LEU A 238 -9.82 -7.51 16.41
N ASP A 239 -10.73 -6.56 16.54
CA ASP A 239 -10.34 -5.15 16.48
C ASP A 239 -9.61 -4.72 17.78
N GLY A 240 -8.93 -3.56 17.69
CA GLY A 240 -8.12 -3.07 18.80
C GLY A 240 -8.91 -2.84 20.10
N ALA A 241 -10.19 -2.50 20.04
CA ALA A 241 -11.04 -2.30 21.23
C ALA A 241 -11.33 -3.63 21.93
N HIS A 242 -11.74 -4.66 21.18
CA HIS A 242 -11.97 -6.00 21.72
C HIS A 242 -10.67 -6.62 22.23
N LEU A 243 -9.55 -6.41 21.53
CA LEU A 243 -8.26 -6.93 21.98
C LEU A 243 -7.82 -6.31 23.31
N ARG A 244 -8.08 -5.02 23.56
CA ARG A 244 -7.82 -4.41 24.87
C ARG A 244 -8.58 -5.09 25.99
N LEU A 245 -9.86 -5.42 25.79
CA LEU A 245 -10.66 -6.14 26.77
C LEU A 245 -10.09 -7.53 27.07
N VAL A 246 -9.67 -8.26 26.03
CA VAL A 246 -9.01 -9.56 26.19
C VAL A 246 -7.72 -9.40 26.98
N ARG A 247 -6.88 -8.44 26.62
CA ARG A 247 -5.58 -8.22 27.29
C ARG A 247 -5.71 -7.80 28.75
N ALA A 248 -6.84 -7.18 29.12
CA ALA A 248 -7.16 -6.88 30.51
C ALA A 248 -7.58 -8.12 31.33
N THR A 249 -7.90 -9.24 30.67
CA THR A 249 -8.28 -10.49 31.36
C THR A 249 -7.03 -11.13 31.96
N ALA A 250 -7.16 -11.64 33.18
CA ALA A 250 -6.07 -12.29 33.90
C ALA A 250 -5.49 -13.48 33.10
N GLY A 251 -4.18 -13.54 33.02
CA GLY A 251 -3.44 -14.54 32.25
C GLY A 251 -3.24 -14.20 30.77
N ALA A 252 -4.13 -13.43 30.14
CA ALA A 252 -3.98 -13.06 28.72
C ALA A 252 -2.82 -12.06 28.49
N ALA A 253 -2.58 -11.14 29.45
CA ALA A 253 -1.55 -10.11 29.34
C ALA A 253 -0.11 -10.65 29.23
N THR A 254 0.16 -11.83 29.80
CA THR A 254 1.49 -12.42 29.86
C THR A 254 1.79 -13.32 28.65
N LEU A 255 0.76 -13.74 27.92
CA LEU A 255 0.93 -14.61 26.76
C LEU A 255 1.39 -13.82 25.53
N PRO A 256 2.30 -14.38 24.71
CA PRO A 256 2.56 -13.86 23.38
C PRO A 256 1.26 -13.71 22.61
N CYS A 257 1.00 -12.52 22.08
CA CYS A 257 -0.23 -12.22 21.36
C CYS A 257 0.10 -11.64 19.98
N TYR A 258 -0.51 -12.22 18.96
CA TYR A 258 -0.33 -11.85 17.56
C TYR A 258 -1.64 -11.37 16.98
N GLY A 259 -1.58 -10.38 16.10
CA GLY A 259 -2.76 -9.88 15.39
C GLY A 259 -2.39 -9.25 14.06
N GLY A 260 -3.40 -9.02 13.23
CA GLY A 260 -3.27 -8.26 12.00
C GLY A 260 -3.67 -6.80 12.19
N GLY A 261 -3.76 -6.07 11.07
CA GLY A 261 -4.05 -4.65 11.05
C GLY A 261 -5.36 -4.25 11.74
N ALA A 262 -6.36 -5.13 11.80
CA ALA A 262 -7.60 -4.87 12.53
C ALA A 262 -7.36 -4.64 14.03
N ALA A 263 -6.33 -5.27 14.61
CA ALA A 263 -5.94 -5.11 16.02
C ALA A 263 -5.13 -3.82 16.30
N HIS A 264 -4.93 -2.96 15.30
CA HIS A 264 -4.21 -1.69 15.43
C HIS A 264 -4.80 -0.81 16.55
N PRO A 265 -3.95 -0.25 17.45
CA PRO A 265 -4.42 0.47 18.64
C PRO A 265 -5.14 1.79 18.38
N GLY A 266 -5.10 2.33 17.18
CA GLY A 266 -5.65 3.65 16.85
C GLY A 266 -4.57 4.67 16.46
N ARG A 267 -4.98 5.86 15.98
CA ARG A 267 -4.04 6.93 15.55
C ARG A 267 -3.41 7.70 16.70
N THR A 268 -4.18 7.90 17.75
CA THR A 268 -3.76 8.68 18.93
C THR A 268 -3.32 7.75 20.03
N PRO A 269 -2.21 8.08 20.74
CA PRO A 269 -1.91 7.43 22.01
C PRO A 269 -3.11 7.60 22.94
N ASP A 270 -3.75 6.49 23.25
CA ASP A 270 -4.88 6.40 24.16
C ASP A 270 -4.31 5.99 25.54
N PRO A 271 -4.85 6.45 26.67
CA PRO A 271 -4.48 5.92 27.99
C PRO A 271 -4.56 4.40 28.11
N GLY A 272 -5.36 3.75 27.27
CA GLY A 272 -5.41 2.29 27.11
C GLY A 272 -4.33 1.71 26.18
N ALA A 273 -3.47 2.51 25.58
CA ALA A 273 -2.45 2.04 24.62
C ALA A 273 -1.48 1.03 25.25
N THR A 274 -1.16 1.20 26.54
CA THR A 274 -0.30 0.26 27.29
C THR A 274 -0.94 -1.12 27.48
N ALA A 275 -2.26 -1.24 27.39
CA ALA A 275 -2.93 -2.53 27.46
C ALA A 275 -2.57 -3.47 26.29
N LEU A 276 -2.08 -2.90 25.18
CA LEU A 276 -1.61 -3.68 24.02
C LEU A 276 -0.09 -3.85 23.99
N ASP A 277 0.62 -3.45 25.03
CA ASP A 277 2.08 -3.65 25.10
C ASP A 277 2.44 -5.12 24.97
N GLY A 278 3.46 -5.39 24.16
CA GLY A 278 3.90 -6.73 23.82
C GLY A 278 3.08 -7.43 22.74
N VAL A 279 2.00 -6.82 22.26
CA VAL A 279 1.24 -7.37 21.12
C VAL A 279 2.08 -7.23 19.84
N ARG A 280 2.19 -8.33 19.13
CA ARG A 280 2.85 -8.44 17.83
C ARG A 280 1.84 -8.21 16.73
N LEU A 281 2.03 -7.18 15.93
CA LEU A 281 1.12 -6.82 14.85
C LEU A 281 1.80 -6.93 13.50
N LEU A 282 1.06 -7.47 12.54
CA LEU A 282 1.35 -7.35 11.13
C LEU A 282 0.41 -6.30 10.55
N ASP A 283 0.95 -5.25 9.95
CA ASP A 283 0.14 -4.22 9.28
C ASP A 283 0.94 -3.56 8.15
N LEU A 284 0.27 -2.77 7.35
CA LEU A 284 0.91 -2.05 6.25
C LEU A 284 2.00 -1.10 6.78
N PRO A 285 3.15 -0.97 6.12
CA PRO A 285 4.15 0.04 6.47
C PRO A 285 3.55 1.44 6.59
N TRP A 286 2.57 1.77 5.75
CA TRP A 286 1.80 3.01 5.85
C TRP A 286 1.24 3.27 7.24
N MET A 287 0.79 2.24 7.93
CA MET A 287 0.15 2.34 9.25
C MET A 287 1.17 2.35 10.39
N VAL A 288 2.23 1.55 10.30
CA VAL A 288 3.12 1.23 11.43
C VAL A 288 4.58 1.66 11.25
N ARG A 289 4.98 2.08 10.04
CA ARG A 289 6.35 2.49 9.70
C ARG A 289 6.38 3.83 8.96
N PRO A 290 5.95 4.93 9.61
CA PRO A 290 5.91 6.25 8.97
C PRO A 290 7.29 6.79 8.57
N ASP A 291 8.35 6.26 9.18
CA ASP A 291 9.76 6.57 8.94
C ASP A 291 10.37 5.85 7.73
N GLN A 292 9.65 4.88 7.16
CA GLN A 292 10.15 4.11 6.02
C GLN A 292 10.24 5.00 4.76
N PRO A 293 11.37 4.98 4.01
CA PRO A 293 11.56 5.84 2.83
C PRO A 293 10.44 5.74 1.81
N ALA A 294 9.88 4.53 1.59
CA ALA A 294 8.78 4.34 0.66
C ALA A 294 7.48 5.00 1.13
N VAL A 295 7.32 5.24 2.43
CA VAL A 295 6.12 5.81 3.06
C VAL A 295 6.22 7.32 3.20
N MET A 296 7.34 7.82 3.75
CA MET A 296 7.51 9.23 4.11
C MET A 296 7.46 10.20 2.93
N VAL A 297 7.59 9.70 1.72
CA VAL A 297 7.60 10.51 0.48
C VAL A 297 6.21 10.88 -0.01
N TYR A 298 5.16 10.30 0.55
CA TYR A 298 3.77 10.60 0.17
C TYR A 298 3.07 11.44 1.25
N PRO A 299 2.17 12.36 0.85
CA PRO A 299 1.44 13.18 1.81
C PRO A 299 0.45 12.31 2.61
N ARG A 300 0.34 12.59 3.91
CA ARG A 300 -0.67 11.97 4.78
C ARG A 300 -2.01 12.67 4.58
N PRO A 301 -3.13 11.93 4.48
CA PRO A 301 -4.46 12.54 4.50
C PRO A 301 -4.66 13.39 5.76
N LEU A 302 -5.21 14.59 5.60
CA LEU A 302 -5.41 15.52 6.71
C LEU A 302 -6.59 15.16 7.61
N ASN A 303 -7.53 14.35 7.10
CA ASN A 303 -8.72 13.97 7.85
C ASN A 303 -8.40 12.80 8.80
N THR A 304 -8.16 13.11 10.06
CA THR A 304 -7.86 12.14 11.12
C THR A 304 -9.13 11.51 11.75
N GLU A 305 -10.32 11.98 11.39
CA GLU A 305 -11.59 11.46 11.90
C GLU A 305 -12.07 10.23 11.12
N GLN A 306 -11.51 9.98 9.94
CA GLN A 306 -11.87 8.82 9.12
C GLN A 306 -11.42 7.51 9.79
N PRO A 307 -12.16 6.41 9.58
CA PRO A 307 -11.73 5.07 10.00
C PRO A 307 -10.33 4.73 9.44
N LEU A 308 -9.56 3.95 10.19
CA LEU A 308 -8.21 3.49 9.79
C LEU A 308 -8.21 2.76 8.43
N ASP A 309 -9.32 2.12 8.09
CA ASP A 309 -9.46 1.43 6.80
C ASP A 309 -9.36 2.39 5.61
N MET A 310 -9.75 3.66 5.78
CA MET A 310 -9.58 4.66 4.72
C MET A 310 -8.10 4.98 4.47
N ASP A 311 -7.26 4.96 5.51
CA ASP A 311 -5.81 5.10 5.35
C ASP A 311 -5.19 3.90 4.63
N ARG A 312 -5.67 2.69 4.92
CA ARG A 312 -5.25 1.47 4.21
C ARG A 312 -5.64 1.51 2.74
N LEU A 313 -6.85 1.99 2.43
CA LEU A 313 -7.32 2.14 1.06
C LEU A 313 -6.58 3.26 0.31
N TYR A 314 -6.21 4.33 0.99
CA TYR A 314 -5.33 5.35 0.43
C TYR A 314 -3.96 4.77 0.07
N ALA A 315 -3.35 4.01 0.97
CA ALA A 315 -2.10 3.31 0.73
C ALA A 315 -2.21 2.31 -0.44
N LEU A 316 -3.32 1.55 -0.51
CA LEU A 316 -3.62 0.68 -1.64
C LEU A 316 -3.67 1.47 -2.96
N GLY A 317 -4.27 2.65 -2.96
CA GLY A 317 -4.31 3.52 -4.13
C GLY A 317 -2.93 3.90 -4.64
N ILE A 318 -2.02 4.31 -3.75
CA ILE A 318 -0.62 4.63 -4.10
C ILE A 318 0.06 3.44 -4.79
N ASP A 319 0.02 2.27 -4.15
CA ASP A 319 0.68 1.09 -4.71
C ASP A 319 -0.02 0.57 -5.96
N ALA A 320 -1.34 0.74 -6.09
CA ALA A 320 -2.07 0.39 -7.31
C ALA A 320 -1.57 1.18 -8.53
N PHE A 321 -1.30 2.48 -8.37
CA PHE A 321 -0.66 3.27 -9.42
C PHE A 321 0.74 2.76 -9.74
N ARG A 322 1.56 2.52 -8.73
CA ARG A 322 2.95 2.04 -8.90
C ARG A 322 3.01 0.67 -9.58
N ILE A 323 2.11 -0.24 -9.20
CA ILE A 323 1.97 -1.56 -9.83
C ILE A 323 1.55 -1.41 -11.30
N ALA A 324 0.53 -0.59 -11.59
CA ALA A 324 0.05 -0.35 -12.95
C ALA A 324 1.14 0.27 -13.84
N ARG A 325 1.92 1.19 -13.29
CA ARG A 325 3.09 1.78 -13.95
C ARG A 325 4.13 0.73 -14.33
N GLU A 326 4.52 -0.13 -13.39
CA GLU A 326 5.50 -1.19 -13.66
C GLU A 326 4.99 -2.22 -14.66
N LEU A 327 3.71 -2.61 -14.58
CA LEU A 327 3.07 -3.50 -15.57
C LEU A 327 3.14 -2.91 -16.98
N ALA A 328 2.84 -1.62 -17.12
CA ALA A 328 2.88 -0.94 -18.42
C ALA A 328 4.30 -0.84 -18.98
N LEU A 329 5.27 -0.48 -18.13
CA LEU A 329 6.67 -0.30 -18.56
C LEU A 329 7.37 -1.62 -18.87
N ARG A 330 7.01 -2.71 -18.17
CA ARG A 330 7.70 -4.01 -18.28
C ARG A 330 6.98 -5.01 -19.17
N GLY A 331 5.80 -4.65 -19.74
CA GLY A 331 5.04 -5.55 -20.60
C GLY A 331 4.64 -6.86 -19.90
N GLY A 332 4.43 -6.84 -18.58
CA GLY A 332 4.05 -8.01 -17.79
C GLY A 332 5.22 -8.88 -17.32
N ALA A 333 6.48 -8.43 -17.41
CA ALA A 333 7.60 -9.13 -16.79
C ALA A 333 7.56 -9.01 -15.25
N PRO A 334 8.10 -9.99 -14.49
CA PRO A 334 8.21 -9.94 -13.04
C PRO A 334 8.94 -8.69 -12.50
N PHE A 335 8.54 -8.21 -11.32
CA PHE A 335 9.18 -7.07 -10.66
C PHE A 335 8.94 -7.08 -9.15
N GLY A 336 9.77 -6.34 -8.42
CA GLY A 336 9.59 -6.05 -7.00
C GLY A 336 9.49 -4.56 -6.73
N LEU A 337 8.70 -4.18 -5.72
CA LEU A 337 8.52 -2.81 -5.23
C LEU A 337 8.62 -2.78 -3.71
N ASP A 338 9.31 -1.76 -3.17
CA ASP A 338 9.08 -1.36 -1.78
C ASP A 338 7.85 -0.45 -1.74
N GLY A 339 6.72 -1.05 -1.42
CA GLY A 339 5.42 -0.40 -1.40
C GLY A 339 5.11 0.25 -0.06
N VAL A 340 4.07 1.09 -0.05
CA VAL A 340 3.49 1.64 1.18
C VAL A 340 2.56 0.64 1.86
N THR A 341 2.13 -0.40 1.12
CA THR A 341 1.33 -1.51 1.66
C THR A 341 2.18 -2.74 2.02
N GLY A 342 3.49 -2.70 1.81
CA GLY A 342 4.41 -3.80 2.06
C GLY A 342 5.47 -3.96 0.98
N ARG A 343 6.36 -4.92 1.14
CA ARG A 343 7.19 -5.39 0.02
C ARG A 343 6.31 -6.16 -0.94
N LEU A 344 6.28 -5.72 -2.19
CA LEU A 344 5.44 -6.27 -3.25
C LEU A 344 6.32 -6.98 -4.25
N ASP A 345 6.14 -8.29 -4.39
CA ASP A 345 6.87 -9.10 -5.36
C ASP A 345 5.86 -9.68 -6.37
N VAL A 346 5.97 -9.24 -7.63
CA VAL A 346 5.17 -9.75 -8.74
C VAL A 346 5.96 -10.79 -9.49
N THR A 347 5.46 -12.01 -9.52
CA THR A 347 6.10 -13.17 -10.14
C THR A 347 5.23 -13.75 -11.25
N ALA A 348 5.87 -14.41 -12.23
CA ALA A 348 5.16 -15.12 -13.29
C ALA A 348 5.04 -16.60 -12.94
N GLY A 349 3.82 -17.10 -12.89
CA GLY A 349 3.52 -18.50 -12.70
C GLY A 349 3.54 -19.30 -14.02
N PRO A 350 3.29 -20.62 -13.95
CA PRO A 350 3.11 -21.46 -15.14
C PRO A 350 2.06 -20.87 -16.07
N GLY A 351 2.42 -20.73 -17.35
CA GLY A 351 1.51 -20.14 -18.33
C GLY A 351 1.52 -18.61 -18.39
N GLY A 352 2.42 -17.92 -17.66
CA GLY A 352 2.59 -16.45 -17.74
C GLY A 352 1.55 -15.66 -17.00
N GLN A 353 0.81 -16.28 -16.05
CA GLN A 353 -0.06 -15.57 -15.14
C GLN A 353 0.80 -14.86 -14.08
N LEU A 354 0.51 -13.59 -13.82
CA LEU A 354 1.17 -12.83 -12.77
C LEU A 354 0.45 -13.02 -11.43
N THR A 355 1.24 -13.19 -10.38
CA THR A 355 0.78 -13.22 -9.00
C THR A 355 1.54 -12.20 -8.19
N LEU A 356 0.86 -11.52 -7.27
CA LEU A 356 1.46 -10.58 -6.35
C LEU A 356 1.52 -11.21 -4.97
N GLN A 357 2.72 -11.21 -4.40
CA GLN A 357 2.94 -11.50 -2.98
C GLN A 357 3.23 -10.19 -2.26
N ARG A 358 2.52 -9.95 -1.17
CA ARG A 358 2.73 -8.79 -0.29
C ARG A 358 3.31 -9.30 1.02
N ARG A 359 4.42 -8.72 1.45
CA ARG A 359 4.96 -8.90 2.81
C ARG A 359 4.75 -7.61 3.59
N GLU A 360 3.90 -7.68 4.60
CA GLU A 360 3.57 -6.57 5.46
C GLU A 360 4.62 -6.34 6.54
N ALA A 361 4.55 -5.22 7.24
CA ALA A 361 5.51 -4.88 8.28
C ALA A 361 5.14 -5.53 9.60
N ALA A 362 6.10 -6.23 10.23
CA ALA A 362 5.95 -6.75 11.57
C ALA A 362 6.45 -5.72 12.60
N VAL A 363 5.65 -5.51 13.63
CA VAL A 363 5.96 -4.61 14.74
C VAL A 363 5.51 -5.20 16.07
N VAL A 364 6.13 -4.73 17.15
CA VAL A 364 5.67 -4.97 18.52
C VAL A 364 5.21 -3.64 19.09
N VAL A 365 4.04 -3.63 19.73
CA VAL A 365 3.56 -2.44 20.46
C VAL A 365 4.30 -2.33 21.78
N ARG A 366 4.94 -1.19 22.05
CA ARG A 366 5.58 -0.87 23.35
C ARG A 366 5.32 0.58 23.70
N ASN A 367 4.75 0.80 24.87
CA ASN A 367 4.37 2.14 25.35
C ASN A 367 3.54 2.93 24.32
N GLY A 368 2.66 2.23 23.59
CA GLY A 368 1.85 2.83 22.52
C GLY A 368 2.61 3.18 21.24
N VAL A 369 3.87 2.77 21.10
CA VAL A 369 4.71 2.99 19.91
C VAL A 369 4.95 1.65 19.19
N PHE A 370 5.09 1.69 17.87
CA PHE A 370 5.43 0.53 17.06
C PHE A 370 6.95 0.37 16.95
N GLU A 371 7.47 -0.71 17.48
CA GLU A 371 8.87 -1.10 17.31
C GLU A 371 8.96 -2.15 16.19
N PRO A 372 9.77 -1.89 15.15
CA PRO A 372 9.95 -2.85 14.07
C PRO A 372 10.54 -4.17 14.53
N VAL A 373 10.05 -5.26 13.95
CA VAL A 373 10.63 -6.59 14.11
C VAL A 373 11.16 -7.07 12.76
N ASP A 374 12.39 -7.57 12.77
CA ASP A 374 12.97 -8.22 11.61
C ASP A 374 12.37 -9.63 11.46
N GLN A 375 11.62 -9.87 10.40
CA GLN A 375 10.97 -11.15 10.12
C GLN A 375 11.93 -12.20 9.52
N ASP A 376 13.12 -11.79 9.10
CA ASP A 376 14.09 -12.64 8.43
C ASP A 376 15.14 -13.24 9.40
N ARG A 377 14.94 -12.98 10.72
CA ARG A 377 15.80 -13.56 11.78
C ARG A 377 15.15 -14.72 12.48
#